data_d95c99d634d9486d095c08bf193adb07
#
_entry.id   d95c99d634d9486d095c08bf193adb07
#
_cell.length_a   1.000
_cell.length_b   1.000
_cell.length_c   1.000
_cell.angle_alpha   90.00
_cell.angle_beta   90.00
_cell.angle_gamma   90.00
#
_symmetry.space_group_name_H-M   'P 1'
#
loop_
_entity.id
_entity.type
_entity.pdbx_description
1 polymer ?
#
loop_
_entity_poly.entity_id
_entity_poly.type
_entity_poly.pdbx_seq_one_letter_code
_entity_poly.pdbx_strand_id
1 'polypeptide(L)'
;MERLRSSTRVLALLVALGVAGCAPASEIGSAEPPGRQSSKSALRPAGVLAAGSIASNEEPTRDTGARTPSLGSVREDEPYRGLGTWIDIYDHEVWQHPTRSVRSMAAHGIRTIYLQTSNYNRNQPFVHREGVEAILDAAQERGLEVVAWYLPGFADVATDLHRTLRSILLRTKAGNGFDSFALDIESPEVRRPVVRTRRLLRLSEAIRRRAGAEYPLGAIVASPHRLVRTDPYFWPGFPWRRLADLYDVMLPMTYYTYRVRGPQDAAWYTAQNVQIIRKETSGMKVPIHVVGGISFDATGPETQGFVRTVENKHVIGASYYTYPGITLDQWKALRTLR
;
A
#
# COMPACT_ATOMS: atom_id res chain seq x y z
N MET A 1 -4.19 7.95 -32.87
CA MET A 1 -4.32 9.09 -31.94
C MET A 1 -4.65 8.67 -30.49
N GLU A 2 -5.07 7.44 -30.22
CA GLU A 2 -5.37 6.95 -28.85
C GLU A 2 -4.13 6.59 -28.02
N ARG A 3 -3.03 6.23 -28.62
CA ARG A 3 -1.80 5.85 -27.87
C ARG A 3 -1.13 7.00 -27.11
N LEU A 4 -1.30 8.24 -27.52
CA LEU A 4 -0.71 9.41 -26.88
C LEU A 4 -1.45 9.85 -25.60
N ARG A 5 -2.74 9.50 -25.45
CA ARG A 5 -3.54 9.87 -24.26
C ARG A 5 -3.29 8.96 -23.06
N SER A 6 -2.82 7.73 -23.30
CA SER A 6 -2.48 6.77 -22.23
C SER A 6 -1.19 7.17 -21.49
N SER A 7 -0.17 7.64 -22.23
CA SER A 7 1.12 8.03 -21.63
C SER A 7 1.03 9.21 -20.65
N THR A 8 0.09 10.14 -20.88
CA THR A 8 -0.07 11.33 -20.03
C THR A 8 -0.68 10.98 -18.66
N ARG A 9 -1.45 9.90 -18.55
CA ARG A 9 -2.10 9.49 -17.28
C ARG A 9 -1.12 8.75 -16.37
N VAL A 10 -0.25 7.93 -16.92
CA VAL A 10 0.85 7.28 -16.20
C VAL A 10 1.85 8.32 -15.70
N LEU A 11 2.10 9.38 -16.48
CA LEU A 11 3.00 10.47 -16.08
C LEU A 11 2.48 11.27 -14.88
N ALA A 12 1.16 11.46 -14.74
CA ALA A 12 0.57 12.14 -13.59
C ALA A 12 0.76 11.34 -12.27
N LEU A 13 0.73 10.01 -12.35
CA LEU A 13 1.02 9.13 -11.21
C LEU A 13 2.53 9.13 -10.90
N LEU A 14 3.39 9.21 -11.93
CA LEU A 14 4.85 9.26 -11.79
C LEU A 14 5.36 10.54 -11.15
N VAL A 15 4.68 11.69 -11.34
CA VAL A 15 5.01 12.95 -10.66
C VAL A 15 4.71 12.85 -9.17
N ALA A 16 3.67 12.09 -8.79
CA ALA A 16 3.40 11.77 -7.38
C ALA A 16 4.44 10.78 -6.80
N LEU A 17 5.07 9.95 -7.63
CA LEU A 17 6.08 8.95 -7.24
C LEU A 17 7.53 9.49 -7.19
N GLY A 18 7.75 10.78 -7.42
CA GLY A 18 9.06 11.42 -7.26
C GLY A 18 10.15 10.95 -8.22
N VAL A 19 9.80 10.55 -9.46
CA VAL A 19 10.77 10.28 -10.51
C VAL A 19 11.07 11.57 -11.26
N ALA A 20 11.81 12.50 -10.62
CA ALA A 20 12.45 13.59 -11.30
C ALA A 20 13.73 13.06 -11.96
N GLY A 21 13.76 13.01 -13.29
CA GLY A 21 14.96 12.74 -14.05
C GLY A 21 15.99 13.83 -13.81
N CYS A 22 17.26 13.47 -13.67
CA CYS A 22 18.41 14.37 -13.66
C CYS A 22 18.44 15.17 -14.96
N ALA A 23 18.27 16.49 -14.86
CA ALA A 23 18.74 17.45 -15.86
C ALA A 23 19.98 18.18 -15.30
N PRO A 24 20.96 18.53 -16.14
CA PRO A 24 22.23 19.09 -15.65
C PRO A 24 22.09 20.54 -15.17
N ALA A 25 22.90 20.87 -14.19
CA ALA A 25 23.02 22.20 -13.63
C ALA A 25 23.52 23.21 -14.64
N SER A 26 22.89 24.36 -14.69
CA SER A 26 23.50 25.61 -15.19
C SER A 26 23.39 26.70 -14.13
N GLU A 27 24.50 27.39 -13.98
CA GLU A 27 24.86 28.35 -12.95
C GLU A 27 24.07 29.67 -12.97
N ILE A 28 24.26 30.38 -11.85
CA ILE A 28 24.37 31.85 -11.63
C ILE A 28 23.20 32.51 -10.89
N GLY A 29 23.60 33.20 -9.81
CA GLY A 29 22.89 34.34 -9.28
C GLY A 29 22.83 34.46 -7.77
N SER A 30 23.92 34.97 -7.17
CA SER A 30 24.00 35.44 -5.80
C SER A 30 23.12 36.67 -5.55
N ALA A 31 22.35 36.71 -4.45
CA ALA A 31 21.94 37.95 -3.80
C ALA A 31 21.68 37.67 -2.30
N GLU A 32 22.32 38.52 -1.51
CA GLU A 32 22.32 38.56 -0.05
C GLU A 32 21.03 39.18 0.56
N PRO A 33 20.78 38.97 1.86
CA PRO A 33 19.54 39.33 2.54
C PRO A 33 19.57 40.68 3.24
N PRO A 34 18.48 41.25 3.67
CA PRO A 34 18.48 42.17 4.79
C PRO A 34 17.57 41.77 5.97
N GLY A 35 18.15 41.92 7.14
CA GLY A 35 17.55 42.65 8.26
C GLY A 35 16.69 41.90 9.26
N ARG A 36 17.33 41.57 10.37
CA ARG A 36 16.71 41.32 11.70
C ARG A 36 15.76 42.44 12.12
N GLN A 37 14.65 42.05 12.71
CA GLN A 37 14.13 42.78 13.88
C GLN A 37 13.55 41.81 14.93
N SER A 38 14.07 42.04 16.12
CA SER A 38 13.76 41.41 17.40
C SER A 38 12.60 42.14 18.07
N SER A 39 11.64 41.42 18.62
CA SER A 39 10.88 41.95 19.75
C SER A 39 10.57 40.85 20.75
N LYS A 40 11.14 41.00 21.93
CA LYS A 40 10.85 40.29 23.18
C LYS A 40 9.51 40.78 23.72
N SER A 41 8.68 39.89 24.21
CA SER A 41 7.80 40.23 25.34
C SER A 41 7.58 38.98 26.18
N ALA A 42 7.93 39.15 27.44
CA ALA A 42 7.74 38.18 28.53
C ALA A 42 6.41 38.49 29.25
N LEU A 43 5.87 37.50 29.97
CA LEU A 43 5.22 37.57 31.29
C LEU A 43 4.16 36.44 31.42
N ARG A 44 4.34 35.68 32.24
CA ARG A 44 4.30 35.10 33.62
C ARG A 44 2.93 34.49 34.02
N PRO A 45 2.94 33.54 34.97
CA PRO A 45 1.94 32.49 35.12
C PRO A 45 1.01 32.75 36.35
N ALA A 46 -0.15 32.10 36.35
CA ALA A 46 -0.99 31.76 37.53
C ALA A 46 -2.08 30.80 37.00
N GLY A 47 -2.59 29.81 37.74
CA GLY A 47 -2.63 29.53 39.11
C GLY A 47 -3.16 28.10 39.32
N VAL A 48 -2.76 27.53 40.44
CA VAL A 48 -3.16 26.24 41.00
C VAL A 48 -4.56 26.34 41.64
N LEU A 49 -5.41 25.34 41.46
CA LEU A 49 -6.49 24.93 42.38
C LEU A 49 -6.91 23.52 41.95
N ALA A 50 -6.65 22.55 42.72
CA ALA A 50 -7.27 21.99 43.93
C ALA A 50 -8.13 20.76 43.59
N ALA A 51 -7.79 19.71 44.29
CA ALA A 51 -8.33 18.37 44.32
C ALA A 51 -9.84 18.30 44.59
N GLY A 52 -10.49 17.36 43.94
CA GLY A 52 -11.80 16.86 44.30
C GLY A 52 -11.79 15.33 44.17
N SER A 53 -11.90 14.71 45.32
CA SER A 53 -11.86 13.28 45.58
C SER A 53 -13.25 12.65 45.41
N ILE A 54 -13.25 11.32 45.16
CA ILE A 54 -14.26 10.30 45.48
C ILE A 54 -15.39 10.08 44.46
N ALA A 55 -15.36 8.91 43.84
CA ALA A 55 -16.41 7.89 43.97
C ALA A 55 -15.93 6.57 43.35
N SER A 56 -15.80 5.58 44.21
CA SER A 56 -15.75 4.15 43.90
C SER A 56 -17.05 3.70 43.23
N ASN A 57 -16.96 2.95 42.11
CA ASN A 57 -17.98 1.94 41.83
C ASN A 57 -17.44 0.86 40.88
N GLU A 58 -17.44 -0.32 41.44
CA GLU A 58 -17.72 -1.66 40.90
C GLU A 58 -17.06 -2.09 39.60
N GLU A 59 -16.10 -3.01 39.75
CA GLU A 59 -15.65 -3.95 38.72
C GLU A 59 -16.80 -4.83 38.22
N PRO A 60 -16.97 -5.01 36.90
CA PRO A 60 -17.67 -6.18 36.41
C PRO A 60 -16.68 -7.34 36.27
N THR A 61 -17.02 -8.41 36.93
CA THR A 61 -16.43 -9.74 36.93
C THR A 61 -15.98 -10.18 35.54
N ARG A 62 -14.69 -10.53 35.42
CA ARG A 62 -14.12 -11.24 34.28
C ARG A 62 -14.76 -12.61 34.17
N ASP A 63 -15.58 -12.80 33.16
CA ASP A 63 -15.93 -14.13 32.64
C ASP A 63 -14.71 -14.68 31.88
N THR A 64 -13.94 -15.56 32.54
CA THR A 64 -12.86 -16.32 31.92
C THR A 64 -13.43 -17.53 31.21
N GLY A 65 -14.18 -17.27 30.13
CA GLY A 65 -14.54 -18.29 29.16
C GLY A 65 -13.31 -18.64 28.32
N ALA A 66 -12.57 -19.66 28.73
CA ALA A 66 -11.51 -20.26 27.93
C ALA A 66 -12.09 -20.71 26.59
N ARG A 67 -11.87 -19.94 25.52
CA ARG A 67 -12.11 -20.36 24.15
C ARG A 67 -11.11 -21.46 23.81
N THR A 68 -11.62 -22.68 23.69
CA THR A 68 -10.93 -23.78 23.02
C THR A 68 -10.52 -23.32 21.63
N PRO A 69 -9.27 -23.55 21.16
CA PRO A 69 -8.89 -23.20 19.80
C PRO A 69 -9.69 -24.08 18.85
N SER A 70 -10.59 -23.47 18.06
CA SER A 70 -11.23 -24.14 16.95
C SER A 70 -10.17 -24.43 15.88
N LEU A 71 -10.06 -25.68 15.48
CA LEU A 71 -9.28 -26.11 14.31
C LEU A 71 -9.80 -25.35 13.08
N GLY A 72 -8.99 -24.45 12.54
CA GLY A 72 -9.27 -23.70 11.33
C GLY A 72 -9.00 -22.21 11.52
N SER A 73 -7.78 -21.84 11.97
CA SER A 73 -7.34 -20.45 11.87
C SER A 73 -7.25 -20.09 10.38
N VAL A 74 -8.16 -19.22 9.93
CA VAL A 74 -7.98 -18.53 8.65
C VAL A 74 -6.59 -17.93 8.69
N ARG A 75 -5.75 -18.26 7.70
CA ARG A 75 -4.38 -17.73 7.69
C ARG A 75 -4.49 -16.21 7.48
N GLU A 76 -3.81 -15.45 8.30
CA GLU A 76 -3.76 -13.98 8.22
C GLU A 76 -3.25 -13.47 6.86
N ASP A 77 -2.58 -14.33 6.07
CA ASP A 77 -2.09 -14.01 4.74
C ASP A 77 -3.04 -14.44 3.60
N GLU A 78 -4.22 -15.02 3.90
CA GLU A 78 -5.16 -15.55 2.89
C GLU A 78 -5.60 -14.51 1.85
N PRO A 79 -5.98 -13.26 2.22
CA PRO A 79 -6.38 -12.24 1.24
C PRO A 79 -5.27 -11.81 0.28
N TYR A 80 -4.04 -12.26 0.49
CA TYR A 80 -2.88 -11.91 -0.32
C TYR A 80 -2.35 -13.06 -1.17
N ARG A 81 -3.06 -14.21 -1.19
CA ARG A 81 -2.60 -15.41 -1.90
C ARG A 81 -3.03 -15.43 -3.35
N GLY A 82 -2.18 -16.03 -4.20
CA GLY A 82 -2.47 -16.24 -5.61
C GLY A 82 -2.40 -14.98 -6.47
N LEU A 83 -3.19 -14.94 -7.53
CA LEU A 83 -3.17 -13.85 -8.50
C LEU A 83 -4.07 -12.68 -8.05
N GLY A 84 -3.47 -11.50 -7.95
CA GLY A 84 -4.16 -10.25 -7.66
C GLY A 84 -4.11 -9.24 -8.80
N THR A 85 -4.92 -8.19 -8.69
CA THR A 85 -4.87 -7.03 -9.57
C THR A 85 -5.24 -5.75 -8.81
N TRP A 86 -4.90 -4.59 -9.39
CA TRP A 86 -5.02 -3.29 -8.74
C TRP A 86 -6.04 -2.41 -9.46
N ILE A 87 -6.81 -1.70 -8.68
CA ILE A 87 -7.69 -0.62 -9.11
C ILE A 87 -7.28 0.62 -8.34
N ASP A 88 -6.94 1.69 -9.07
CA ASP A 88 -6.69 2.99 -8.46
C ASP A 88 -7.88 3.95 -8.63
N ILE A 89 -7.82 5.08 -7.95
CA ILE A 89 -8.88 6.10 -8.00
C ILE A 89 -9.00 6.79 -9.37
N TYR A 90 -8.10 6.52 -10.32
CA TYR A 90 -8.08 7.11 -11.64
C TYR A 90 -8.52 6.13 -12.74
N ASP A 91 -8.83 4.88 -12.41
CA ASP A 91 -9.30 3.85 -13.33
C ASP A 91 -10.77 4.06 -13.73
N HIS A 92 -11.04 5.14 -14.45
CA HIS A 92 -12.39 5.61 -14.76
C HIS A 92 -13.33 4.55 -15.33
N GLU A 93 -12.83 3.66 -16.20
CA GLU A 93 -13.63 2.58 -16.78
C GLU A 93 -14.15 1.61 -15.70
N VAL A 94 -13.31 1.28 -14.72
CA VAL A 94 -13.70 0.41 -13.61
C VAL A 94 -14.77 1.10 -12.76
N TRP A 95 -14.58 2.38 -12.45
CA TRP A 95 -15.52 3.14 -11.63
C TRP A 95 -16.87 3.41 -12.32
N GLN A 96 -16.90 3.46 -13.66
CA GLN A 96 -18.13 3.54 -14.44
C GLN A 96 -18.89 2.21 -14.50
N HIS A 97 -18.17 1.07 -14.45
CA HIS A 97 -18.74 -0.25 -14.63
C HIS A 97 -18.23 -1.26 -13.57
N PRO A 98 -18.37 -0.99 -12.26
CA PRO A 98 -17.71 -1.74 -11.20
C PRO A 98 -18.06 -3.24 -11.22
N THR A 99 -19.33 -3.59 -11.25
CA THR A 99 -19.81 -5.01 -11.26
C THR A 99 -19.34 -5.76 -12.52
N ARG A 100 -19.32 -5.11 -13.69
CA ARG A 100 -18.83 -5.71 -14.94
C ARG A 100 -17.32 -5.97 -14.83
N SER A 101 -16.57 -5.05 -14.29
CA SER A 101 -15.12 -5.15 -14.10
C SER A 101 -14.78 -6.30 -13.15
N VAL A 102 -15.46 -6.43 -12.02
CA VAL A 102 -15.29 -7.55 -11.08
C VAL A 102 -15.59 -8.90 -11.75
N ARG A 103 -16.67 -8.99 -12.52
CA ARG A 103 -16.98 -10.20 -13.30
C ARG A 103 -15.87 -10.59 -14.25
N SER A 104 -15.29 -9.61 -14.95
CA SER A 104 -14.17 -9.84 -15.86
C SER A 104 -12.90 -10.27 -15.12
N MET A 105 -12.58 -9.66 -13.97
CA MET A 105 -11.47 -10.06 -13.11
C MET A 105 -11.60 -11.52 -12.66
N ALA A 106 -12.78 -11.92 -12.18
CA ALA A 106 -13.07 -13.30 -11.81
C ALA A 106 -12.86 -14.27 -12.97
N ALA A 107 -13.34 -13.94 -14.18
CA ALA A 107 -13.16 -14.75 -15.39
C ALA A 107 -11.69 -14.93 -15.78
N HIS A 108 -10.81 -13.98 -15.44
CA HIS A 108 -9.37 -14.09 -15.64
C HIS A 108 -8.62 -14.84 -14.52
N GLY A 109 -9.34 -15.30 -13.48
CA GLY A 109 -8.76 -16.06 -12.37
C GLY A 109 -8.12 -15.20 -11.30
N ILE A 110 -8.48 -13.91 -11.23
CA ILE A 110 -8.11 -13.05 -10.10
C ILE A 110 -8.74 -13.61 -8.83
N ARG A 111 -7.97 -13.67 -7.77
CA ARG A 111 -8.41 -14.01 -6.41
C ARG A 111 -8.58 -12.76 -5.56
N THR A 112 -7.70 -11.78 -5.73
CA THR A 112 -7.65 -10.59 -4.87
C THR A 112 -7.70 -9.31 -5.69
N ILE A 113 -8.58 -8.40 -5.31
CA ILE A 113 -8.67 -7.04 -5.84
C ILE A 113 -8.06 -6.09 -4.81
N TYR A 114 -6.97 -5.42 -5.17
CA TYR A 114 -6.40 -4.32 -4.39
C TYR A 114 -7.07 -3.02 -4.82
N LEU A 115 -7.93 -2.47 -3.95
CA LEU A 115 -8.81 -1.35 -4.27
C LEU A 115 -8.39 -0.08 -3.55
N GLN A 116 -7.96 0.95 -4.28
CA GLN A 116 -7.61 2.25 -3.70
C GLN A 116 -8.86 2.97 -3.18
N THR A 117 -8.84 3.29 -1.91
CA THR A 117 -9.93 4.07 -1.30
C THR A 117 -9.70 5.57 -1.43
N SER A 118 -8.46 6.03 -1.22
CA SER A 118 -8.06 7.44 -1.31
C SER A 118 -6.52 7.57 -1.31
N ASN A 119 -6.01 8.80 -1.30
CA ASN A 119 -4.62 9.14 -1.04
C ASN A 119 -4.51 10.46 -0.27
N TYR A 120 -3.30 10.84 0.15
CA TYR A 120 -3.07 12.04 0.95
C TYR A 120 -3.45 13.35 0.24
N ASN A 121 -3.49 13.36 -1.12
CA ASN A 121 -3.89 14.53 -1.92
C ASN A 121 -5.42 14.70 -2.05
N ARG A 122 -6.20 13.81 -1.44
CA ARG A 122 -7.66 13.87 -1.47
C ARG A 122 -8.20 14.25 -0.09
N ASN A 123 -9.33 14.94 -0.08
CA ASN A 123 -9.97 15.37 1.18
C ASN A 123 -10.91 14.32 1.78
N GLN A 124 -11.24 13.28 1.01
CA GLN A 124 -12.23 12.26 1.38
C GLN A 124 -11.57 10.93 1.71
N PRO A 125 -12.11 10.14 2.64
CA PRO A 125 -11.63 8.78 2.91
C PRO A 125 -11.95 7.80 1.76
N PHE A 126 -12.97 8.11 0.93
CA PHE A 126 -13.33 7.37 -0.27
C PHE A 126 -13.56 8.34 -1.42
N VAL A 127 -12.79 8.19 -2.51
CA VAL A 127 -12.97 9.03 -3.72
C VAL A 127 -14.22 8.58 -4.51
N HIS A 128 -14.47 7.26 -4.55
CA HIS A 128 -15.57 6.64 -5.28
C HIS A 128 -16.42 5.75 -4.35
N ARG A 129 -17.08 6.33 -3.35
CA ARG A 129 -17.77 5.59 -2.29
C ARG A 129 -18.77 4.54 -2.82
N GLU A 130 -19.66 4.92 -3.73
CA GLU A 130 -20.67 4.02 -4.32
C GLU A 130 -20.02 2.92 -5.16
N GLY A 131 -18.97 3.26 -5.92
CA GLY A 131 -18.19 2.29 -6.69
C GLY A 131 -17.48 1.27 -5.81
N VAL A 132 -16.92 1.71 -4.67
CA VAL A 132 -16.31 0.83 -3.67
C VAL A 132 -17.35 -0.18 -3.14
N GLU A 133 -18.53 0.28 -2.74
CA GLU A 133 -19.59 -0.60 -2.26
C GLU A 133 -20.04 -1.60 -3.33
N ALA A 134 -20.21 -1.16 -4.57
CA ALA A 134 -20.57 -2.03 -5.70
C ALA A 134 -19.50 -3.09 -6.01
N ILE A 135 -18.20 -2.75 -5.87
CA ILE A 135 -17.10 -3.70 -6.03
C ILE A 135 -17.10 -4.72 -4.91
N LEU A 136 -17.25 -4.29 -3.65
CA LEU A 136 -17.31 -5.18 -2.48
C LEU A 136 -18.45 -6.22 -2.62
N ASP A 137 -19.64 -5.76 -2.95
CA ASP A 137 -20.81 -6.64 -3.09
C ASP A 137 -20.62 -7.62 -4.28
N ALA A 138 -20.14 -7.14 -5.43
CA ALA A 138 -19.90 -7.98 -6.59
C ALA A 138 -18.74 -8.97 -6.40
N ALA A 139 -17.72 -8.61 -5.62
CA ALA A 139 -16.59 -9.48 -5.28
C ALA A 139 -17.02 -10.61 -4.34
N GLN A 140 -17.80 -10.28 -3.31
CA GLN A 140 -18.35 -11.27 -2.37
C GLN A 140 -19.20 -12.32 -3.09
N GLU A 141 -20.07 -11.90 -4.03
CA GLU A 141 -20.87 -12.83 -4.83
C GLU A 141 -20.03 -13.85 -5.63
N ARG A 142 -18.77 -13.56 -5.85
CA ARG A 142 -17.82 -14.35 -6.68
C ARG A 142 -16.70 -15.00 -5.91
N GLY A 143 -16.69 -14.86 -4.59
CA GLY A 143 -15.65 -15.39 -3.73
C GLY A 143 -14.27 -14.77 -3.99
N LEU A 144 -14.23 -13.47 -4.36
CA LEU A 144 -12.99 -12.71 -4.50
C LEU A 144 -12.72 -11.95 -3.22
N GLU A 145 -11.46 -11.94 -2.80
CA GLU A 145 -10.96 -11.11 -1.70
C GLU A 145 -10.78 -9.65 -2.16
N VAL A 146 -11.09 -8.69 -1.30
CA VAL A 146 -10.88 -7.27 -1.58
C VAL A 146 -10.04 -6.64 -0.49
N VAL A 147 -8.82 -6.23 -0.85
CA VAL A 147 -7.88 -5.53 0.03
C VAL A 147 -7.99 -4.03 -0.23
N ALA A 148 -8.43 -3.26 0.77
CA ALA A 148 -8.36 -1.81 0.69
C ALA A 148 -6.91 -1.35 0.68
N TRP A 149 -6.57 -0.30 -0.11
CA TRP A 149 -5.28 0.35 0.05
C TRP A 149 -5.39 1.88 0.05
N TYR A 150 -4.46 2.50 0.76
CA TYR A 150 -4.38 3.94 0.96
C TYR A 150 -2.93 4.41 0.93
N LEU A 151 -2.65 5.49 0.17
CA LEU A 151 -1.35 6.15 0.13
C LEU A 151 -1.31 7.32 1.13
N PRO A 152 -0.65 7.18 2.29
CA PRO A 152 -0.52 8.24 3.29
C PRO A 152 0.54 9.27 2.91
N GLY A 153 0.34 10.51 3.32
CA GLY A 153 1.36 11.57 3.20
C GLY A 153 2.33 11.62 4.38
N PHE A 154 1.96 11.03 5.51
CA PHE A 154 2.67 11.14 6.79
C PHE A 154 2.80 12.58 7.33
N ALA A 155 2.26 13.57 6.64
CA ALA A 155 2.27 14.97 7.11
C ALA A 155 1.28 15.15 8.26
N ASP A 156 0.10 14.59 8.16
CA ASP A 156 -0.94 14.52 9.19
C ASP A 156 -1.32 13.07 9.49
N VAL A 157 -0.68 12.52 10.51
CA VAL A 157 -0.87 11.12 10.94
C VAL A 157 -2.30 10.86 11.44
N ALA A 158 -2.98 11.87 11.99
CA ALA A 158 -4.35 11.72 12.48
C ALA A 158 -5.34 11.56 11.30
N THR A 159 -5.19 12.38 10.27
CA THR A 159 -5.96 12.26 9.03
C THR A 159 -5.67 10.94 8.30
N ASP A 160 -4.39 10.54 8.19
CA ASP A 160 -4.02 9.26 7.59
C ASP A 160 -4.64 8.08 8.35
N LEU A 161 -4.59 8.09 9.69
CA LEU A 161 -5.24 7.08 10.52
C LEU A 161 -6.76 7.06 10.36
N HIS A 162 -7.40 8.24 10.36
CA HIS A 162 -8.85 8.33 10.16
C HIS A 162 -9.27 7.68 8.84
N ARG A 163 -8.60 8.00 7.73
CA ARG A 163 -8.92 7.44 6.39
C ARG A 163 -8.72 5.93 6.35
N THR A 164 -7.63 5.42 6.95
CA THR A 164 -7.37 3.99 7.08
C THR A 164 -8.49 3.27 7.85
N LEU A 165 -8.86 3.80 9.02
CA LEU A 165 -9.90 3.18 9.85
C LEU A 165 -11.28 3.23 9.18
N ARG A 166 -11.57 4.28 8.41
CA ARG A 166 -12.81 4.34 7.61
C ARG A 166 -12.87 3.22 6.58
N SER A 167 -11.74 2.81 6.00
CA SER A 167 -11.67 1.66 5.09
C SER A 167 -11.87 0.33 5.84
N ILE A 168 -11.13 0.10 6.91
CA ILE A 168 -11.22 -1.13 7.72
C ILE A 168 -12.63 -1.37 8.27
N LEU A 169 -13.30 -0.29 8.70
CA LEU A 169 -14.63 -0.36 9.33
C LEU A 169 -15.80 -0.25 8.34
N LEU A 170 -15.50 -0.10 7.02
CA LEU A 170 -16.55 -0.02 6.02
C LEU A 170 -17.39 -1.29 6.02
N ARG A 171 -18.72 -1.08 5.97
CA ARG A 171 -19.68 -2.13 5.61
C ARG A 171 -20.65 -1.57 4.58
N THR A 172 -20.96 -2.35 3.56
CA THR A 172 -22.00 -2.05 2.58
C THR A 172 -23.39 -2.25 3.19
N LYS A 173 -24.44 -1.89 2.46
CA LYS A 173 -25.80 -2.19 2.90
C LYS A 173 -26.08 -3.69 3.02
N ALA A 174 -25.36 -4.51 2.24
CA ALA A 174 -25.43 -5.97 2.29
C ALA A 174 -24.59 -6.57 3.44
N GLY A 175 -23.84 -5.73 4.18
CA GLY A 175 -22.96 -6.16 5.28
C GLY A 175 -21.53 -6.49 4.86
N ASN A 176 -21.20 -6.44 3.56
CA ASN A 176 -19.88 -6.76 3.04
C ASN A 176 -18.86 -5.66 3.42
N GLY A 177 -17.61 -6.04 3.62
CA GLY A 177 -16.50 -5.15 3.93
C GLY A 177 -15.23 -5.56 3.22
N PHE A 178 -14.14 -4.87 3.52
CA PHE A 178 -12.82 -5.28 3.06
C PHE A 178 -12.32 -6.46 3.90
N ASP A 179 -11.71 -7.43 3.22
CA ASP A 179 -11.11 -8.61 3.86
C ASP A 179 -9.78 -8.27 4.52
N SER A 180 -9.13 -7.23 4.03
CA SER A 180 -7.84 -6.74 4.53
C SER A 180 -7.62 -5.27 4.18
N PHE A 181 -6.56 -4.70 4.75
CA PHE A 181 -6.08 -3.35 4.44
C PHE A 181 -4.57 -3.35 4.21
N ALA A 182 -4.10 -2.65 3.17
CA ALA A 182 -2.69 -2.45 2.89
C ALA A 182 -2.31 -0.96 2.89
N LEU A 183 -1.27 -0.59 3.64
CA LEU A 183 -0.74 0.77 3.66
C LEU A 183 0.33 0.92 2.59
N ASP A 184 0.21 1.96 1.74
CA ASP A 184 1.16 2.23 0.67
C ASP A 184 2.29 3.14 1.16
N ILE A 185 3.48 2.55 1.38
CA ILE A 185 4.61 3.16 2.10
C ILE A 185 5.65 3.66 1.10
N GLU A 186 5.35 4.76 0.40
CA GLU A 186 6.27 5.32 -0.58
C GLU A 186 6.30 6.86 -0.65
N SER A 187 5.39 7.56 0.02
CA SER A 187 5.26 9.02 -0.11
C SER A 187 6.52 9.79 0.33
N PRO A 188 7.03 10.71 -0.49
CA PRO A 188 8.12 11.61 -0.13
C PRO A 188 7.66 12.91 0.55
N GLU A 189 6.36 13.10 0.82
CA GLU A 189 5.77 14.35 1.30
C GLU A 189 6.48 14.87 2.57
N VAL A 190 6.80 13.99 3.49
CA VAL A 190 7.68 14.32 4.62
C VAL A 190 9.14 14.17 4.19
N ARG A 191 9.77 15.27 3.79
CA ARG A 191 11.12 15.28 3.20
C ARG A 191 12.21 14.70 4.10
N ARG A 192 12.14 14.88 5.44
CA ARG A 192 13.14 14.38 6.40
C ARG A 192 12.91 12.90 6.70
N PRO A 193 13.77 11.96 6.26
CA PRO A 193 13.53 10.51 6.38
C PRO A 193 13.33 10.05 7.81
N VAL A 194 14.09 10.55 8.77
CA VAL A 194 13.95 10.22 10.21
C VAL A 194 12.56 10.60 10.73
N VAL A 195 12.04 11.76 10.33
CA VAL A 195 10.70 12.21 10.73
C VAL A 195 9.64 11.35 10.04
N ARG A 196 9.83 11.05 8.76
CA ARG A 196 8.94 10.19 7.98
C ARG A 196 8.86 8.78 8.59
N THR A 197 9.99 8.16 8.91
CA THR A 197 10.04 6.85 9.59
C THR A 197 9.31 6.86 10.93
N ARG A 198 9.55 7.87 11.78
CA ARG A 198 8.86 7.99 13.08
C ARG A 198 7.34 8.11 12.91
N ARG A 199 6.87 8.89 11.93
CA ARG A 199 5.44 9.07 11.65
C ARG A 199 4.82 7.83 11.03
N LEU A 200 5.52 7.15 10.13
CA LEU A 200 5.12 5.86 9.59
C LEU A 200 4.89 4.85 10.72
N LEU A 201 5.89 4.66 11.60
CA LEU A 201 5.76 3.68 12.69
C LEU A 201 4.62 4.04 13.64
N ARG A 202 4.46 5.32 14.00
CA ARG A 202 3.34 5.78 14.81
C ARG A 202 1.98 5.48 14.16
N LEU A 203 1.85 5.71 12.85
CA LEU A 203 0.66 5.38 12.09
C LEU A 203 0.41 3.88 12.08
N SER A 204 1.41 3.07 11.73
CA SER A 204 1.32 1.61 11.63
C SER A 204 0.95 0.96 12.97
N GLU A 205 1.56 1.40 14.07
CA GLU A 205 1.21 0.94 15.43
C GLU A 205 -0.22 1.30 15.81
N ALA A 206 -0.69 2.49 15.43
CA ALA A 206 -2.06 2.91 15.69
C ALA A 206 -3.07 2.10 14.85
N ILE A 207 -2.74 1.79 13.58
CA ILE A 207 -3.55 0.94 12.73
C ILE A 207 -3.67 -0.46 13.34
N ARG A 208 -2.54 -1.12 13.67
CA ARG A 208 -2.53 -2.47 14.25
C ARG A 208 -3.34 -2.55 15.54
N ARG A 209 -3.14 -1.60 16.46
CA ARG A 209 -3.93 -1.55 17.71
C ARG A 209 -5.44 -1.43 17.49
N ARG A 210 -5.86 -0.70 16.45
CA ARG A 210 -7.30 -0.46 16.17
C ARG A 210 -7.92 -1.56 15.32
N ALA A 211 -7.16 -2.15 14.41
CA ALA A 211 -7.61 -3.28 13.60
C ALA A 211 -7.70 -4.58 14.43
N GLY A 212 -6.87 -4.71 15.46
CA GLY A 212 -6.73 -5.96 16.23
C GLY A 212 -5.66 -6.88 15.64
N ALA A 213 -5.30 -7.93 16.39
CA ALA A 213 -4.26 -8.88 15.97
C ALA A 213 -4.70 -9.73 14.76
N GLU A 214 -5.96 -10.11 14.74
CA GLU A 214 -6.54 -11.06 13.76
C GLU A 214 -6.89 -10.43 12.40
N TYR A 215 -6.94 -9.09 12.30
CA TYR A 215 -7.28 -8.43 11.04
C TYR A 215 -6.05 -8.36 10.14
N PRO A 216 -6.08 -8.95 8.92
CA PRO A 216 -4.94 -8.98 8.04
C PRO A 216 -4.50 -7.58 7.61
N LEU A 217 -3.19 -7.30 7.65
CA LEU A 217 -2.61 -6.03 7.22
C LEU A 217 -1.44 -6.25 6.25
N GLY A 218 -1.42 -5.51 5.16
CA GLY A 218 -0.33 -5.49 4.19
C GLY A 218 0.51 -4.21 4.23
N ALA A 219 1.81 -4.35 4.01
CA ALA A 219 2.73 -3.24 3.79
C ALA A 219 3.14 -3.19 2.31
N ILE A 220 2.55 -2.29 1.53
CA ILE A 220 3.00 -1.99 0.17
C ILE A 220 4.24 -1.13 0.31
N VAL A 221 5.38 -1.60 -0.20
CA VAL A 221 6.66 -0.90 -0.02
C VAL A 221 7.27 -0.52 -1.36
N ALA A 222 7.84 0.68 -1.43
CA ALA A 222 8.63 1.10 -2.58
C ALA A 222 9.68 0.02 -2.91
N SER A 223 10.06 -0.09 -4.20
CA SER A 223 10.99 -1.15 -4.62
C SER A 223 12.16 -1.32 -3.65
N PRO A 224 12.31 -2.48 -3.00
CA PRO A 224 13.45 -2.78 -2.13
C PRO A 224 14.80 -2.58 -2.81
N HIS A 225 14.92 -2.92 -4.10
CA HIS A 225 16.12 -2.68 -4.88
C HIS A 225 16.42 -1.19 -4.99
N ARG A 226 15.39 -0.34 -5.18
CA ARG A 226 15.56 1.11 -5.16
C ARG A 226 16.05 1.59 -3.80
N LEU A 227 15.38 1.19 -2.73
CA LEU A 227 15.66 1.67 -1.36
C LEU A 227 17.06 1.30 -0.86
N VAL A 228 17.63 0.18 -1.35
CA VAL A 228 18.90 -0.36 -0.82
C VAL A 228 20.07 -0.17 -1.80
N ARG A 229 19.81 -0.12 -3.13
CA ARG A 229 20.85 -0.17 -4.16
C ARG A 229 20.95 1.07 -5.03
N THR A 230 19.83 1.49 -5.64
CA THR A 230 19.86 2.52 -6.68
C THR A 230 19.55 3.92 -6.17
N ASP A 231 18.81 4.05 -5.07
CA ASP A 231 18.46 5.34 -4.46
C ASP A 231 18.31 5.19 -2.93
N PRO A 232 19.41 4.86 -2.21
CA PRO A 232 19.37 4.66 -0.77
C PRO A 232 19.08 5.94 0.02
N TYR A 233 19.25 7.10 -0.62
CA TYR A 233 18.95 8.40 -0.02
C TYR A 233 17.46 8.76 -0.02
N PHE A 234 16.65 8.07 -0.81
CA PHE A 234 15.21 8.27 -0.81
C PHE A 234 14.59 7.98 0.57
N TRP A 235 15.01 6.87 1.19
CA TRP A 235 14.56 6.51 2.54
C TRP A 235 15.66 5.75 3.33
N PRO A 236 16.73 6.43 3.75
CA PRO A 236 17.78 5.79 4.54
C PRO A 236 17.23 5.27 5.87
N GLY A 237 17.68 4.08 6.25
CA GLY A 237 17.20 3.42 7.46
C GLY A 237 15.72 3.01 7.40
N PHE A 238 15.25 2.58 6.23
CA PHE A 238 13.88 2.06 6.07
C PHE A 238 13.60 0.94 7.09
N PRO A 239 12.49 0.99 7.85
CA PRO A 239 12.31 0.20 9.06
C PRO A 239 11.78 -1.22 8.77
N TRP A 240 12.49 -2.02 7.96
CA TRP A 240 12.06 -3.34 7.47
C TRP A 240 11.53 -4.26 8.57
N ARG A 241 12.32 -4.45 9.65
CA ARG A 241 11.95 -5.37 10.73
C ARG A 241 10.73 -4.90 11.51
N ARG A 242 10.65 -3.58 11.79
CA ARG A 242 9.49 -3.02 12.49
C ARG A 242 8.21 -3.13 11.67
N LEU A 243 8.30 -3.01 10.33
CA LEU A 243 7.15 -3.26 9.47
C LEU A 243 6.78 -4.74 9.46
N ALA A 244 7.76 -5.65 9.46
CA ALA A 244 7.51 -7.08 9.55
C ALA A 244 6.87 -7.53 10.88
N ASP A 245 7.06 -6.75 11.96
CA ASP A 245 6.36 -6.98 13.24
C ASP A 245 4.91 -6.47 13.24
N LEU A 246 4.57 -5.49 12.39
CA LEU A 246 3.29 -4.79 12.40
C LEU A 246 2.34 -5.23 11.29
N TYR A 247 2.86 -5.80 10.21
CA TYR A 247 2.11 -6.22 9.04
C TYR A 247 2.33 -7.71 8.76
N ASP A 248 1.29 -8.36 8.28
CA ASP A 248 1.27 -9.80 8.05
C ASP A 248 1.90 -10.17 6.70
N VAL A 249 1.84 -9.25 5.73
CA VAL A 249 2.37 -9.46 4.38
C VAL A 249 3.11 -8.22 3.88
N MET A 250 4.26 -8.42 3.23
CA MET A 250 4.96 -7.37 2.49
C MET A 250 4.65 -7.45 1.00
N LEU A 251 4.29 -6.30 0.41
CA LEU A 251 3.95 -6.16 -1.01
C LEU A 251 4.97 -5.22 -1.70
N PRO A 252 6.16 -5.74 -2.11
CA PRO A 252 7.14 -4.91 -2.81
C PRO A 252 6.66 -4.51 -4.20
N MET A 253 6.70 -3.20 -4.51
CA MET A 253 6.49 -2.68 -5.85
C MET A 253 7.70 -2.98 -6.74
N THR A 254 7.67 -4.09 -7.45
CA THR A 254 8.76 -4.51 -8.31
C THR A 254 8.56 -4.02 -9.75
N TYR A 255 8.24 -2.76 -9.92
CA TYR A 255 7.97 -2.14 -11.23
C TYR A 255 9.23 -2.17 -12.13
N TYR A 256 9.56 -3.36 -12.64
CA TYR A 256 10.71 -3.58 -13.52
C TYR A 256 10.63 -2.77 -14.81
N THR A 257 9.41 -2.49 -15.30
CA THR A 257 9.15 -1.72 -16.52
C THR A 257 9.81 -0.34 -16.57
N TYR A 258 10.09 0.25 -15.40
CA TYR A 258 10.81 1.53 -15.30
C TYR A 258 12.34 1.38 -15.08
N ARG A 259 12.83 0.16 -14.94
CA ARG A 259 14.20 -0.07 -14.49
C ARG A 259 15.02 -0.91 -15.45
N VAL A 260 14.41 -1.89 -16.08
CA VAL A 260 15.07 -2.89 -16.92
C VAL A 260 14.19 -3.27 -18.10
N ARG A 261 14.74 -3.94 -19.08
CA ARG A 261 14.01 -4.40 -20.27
C ARG A 261 14.29 -5.88 -20.54
N GLY A 262 13.28 -6.56 -21.07
CA GLY A 262 13.36 -7.97 -21.45
C GLY A 262 13.03 -8.96 -20.33
N PRO A 263 12.74 -10.21 -20.71
CA PRO A 263 12.20 -11.21 -19.79
C PRO A 263 13.22 -11.69 -18.71
N GLN A 264 14.51 -11.71 -19.04
CA GLN A 264 15.56 -12.09 -18.09
C GLN A 264 15.79 -11.00 -17.04
N ASP A 265 15.77 -9.75 -17.47
CA ASP A 265 15.95 -8.59 -16.59
C ASP A 265 14.73 -8.38 -15.70
N ALA A 266 13.51 -8.58 -16.21
CA ALA A 266 12.28 -8.58 -15.41
C ALA A 266 12.32 -9.65 -14.32
N ALA A 267 12.80 -10.86 -14.67
CA ALA A 267 13.01 -11.95 -13.73
C ALA A 267 14.06 -11.61 -12.66
N TRP A 268 15.20 -11.09 -13.08
CA TRP A 268 16.30 -10.69 -12.20
C TRP A 268 15.85 -9.60 -11.22
N TYR A 269 15.23 -8.52 -11.73
CA TYR A 269 14.80 -7.40 -10.91
C TYR A 269 13.77 -7.84 -9.86
N THR A 270 12.80 -8.66 -10.25
CA THR A 270 11.81 -9.25 -9.34
C THR A 270 12.50 -10.07 -8.24
N ALA A 271 13.44 -10.94 -8.62
CA ALA A 271 14.20 -11.77 -7.68
C ALA A 271 15.01 -10.93 -6.69
N GLN A 272 15.65 -9.83 -7.13
CA GLN A 272 16.42 -8.94 -6.27
C GLN A 272 15.54 -8.30 -5.20
N ASN A 273 14.34 -7.85 -5.55
CA ASN A 273 13.44 -7.23 -4.59
C ASN A 273 12.99 -8.22 -3.49
N VAL A 274 12.67 -9.47 -3.86
CA VAL A 274 12.32 -10.51 -2.89
C VAL A 274 13.51 -10.87 -1.99
N GLN A 275 14.72 -11.00 -2.56
CA GLN A 275 15.94 -11.32 -1.80
C GLN A 275 16.29 -10.23 -0.80
N ILE A 276 16.13 -8.95 -1.16
CA ILE A 276 16.39 -7.82 -0.25
C ILE A 276 15.44 -7.88 0.94
N ILE A 277 14.13 -8.04 0.75
CA ILE A 277 13.20 -8.18 1.88
C ILE A 277 13.65 -9.30 2.81
N ARG A 278 13.92 -10.48 2.28
CA ARG A 278 14.36 -11.63 3.09
C ARG A 278 15.65 -11.38 3.86
N LYS A 279 16.59 -10.64 3.26
CA LYS A 279 17.82 -10.22 3.92
C LYS A 279 17.57 -9.22 5.03
N GLU A 280 16.81 -8.17 4.75
CA GLU A 280 16.53 -7.08 5.69
C GLU A 280 15.62 -7.52 6.87
N THR A 281 14.83 -8.58 6.66
CA THR A 281 13.99 -9.22 7.67
C THR A 281 14.54 -10.58 8.12
N SER A 282 15.85 -10.80 8.01
CA SER A 282 16.48 -12.08 8.34
C SER A 282 16.10 -12.58 9.74
N GLY A 283 15.77 -13.89 9.84
CA GLY A 283 15.26 -14.50 11.07
C GLY A 283 13.74 -14.35 11.29
N MET A 284 13.02 -13.61 10.44
CA MET A 284 11.57 -13.50 10.45
C MET A 284 10.96 -14.27 9.28
N LYS A 285 9.80 -14.89 9.48
CA LYS A 285 9.02 -15.54 8.42
C LYS A 285 8.00 -14.54 7.87
N VAL A 286 8.41 -13.71 6.92
CA VAL A 286 7.56 -12.67 6.33
C VAL A 286 6.96 -13.17 5.02
N PRO A 287 5.65 -13.35 4.92
CA PRO A 287 4.97 -13.60 3.66
C PRO A 287 5.17 -12.43 2.68
N ILE A 288 5.39 -12.75 1.40
CA ILE A 288 5.62 -11.75 0.35
C ILE A 288 4.62 -11.98 -0.79
N HIS A 289 3.87 -10.93 -1.15
CA HIS A 289 3.08 -10.84 -2.36
C HIS A 289 3.73 -9.85 -3.30
N VAL A 290 4.17 -10.26 -4.48
CA VAL A 290 4.96 -9.39 -5.37
C VAL A 290 4.07 -8.57 -6.29
N VAL A 291 4.22 -7.24 -6.27
CA VAL A 291 3.56 -6.36 -7.24
C VAL A 291 4.48 -6.22 -8.46
N GLY A 292 4.06 -6.75 -9.61
CA GLY A 292 4.85 -6.85 -10.83
C GLY A 292 5.02 -5.53 -11.60
N GLY A 293 5.17 -5.64 -12.91
CA GLY A 293 5.33 -4.48 -13.79
C GLY A 293 4.06 -3.64 -13.92
N ILE A 294 4.24 -2.47 -14.52
CA ILE A 294 3.12 -1.64 -14.95
C ILE A 294 2.52 -2.27 -16.21
N SER A 295 1.25 -2.62 -16.16
CA SER A 295 0.58 -3.40 -17.21
C SER A 295 0.62 -2.76 -18.58
N PHE A 296 0.50 -1.43 -18.65
CA PHE A 296 0.56 -0.68 -19.92
C PHE A 296 1.94 -0.68 -20.59
N ASP A 297 3.01 -0.89 -19.83
CA ASP A 297 4.40 -0.81 -20.30
C ASP A 297 5.06 -2.19 -20.39
N ALA A 298 4.52 -3.21 -19.73
CA ALA A 298 5.06 -4.56 -19.73
C ALA A 298 4.70 -5.30 -21.01
N THR A 299 5.64 -6.09 -21.52
CA THR A 299 5.43 -7.00 -22.65
C THR A 299 5.04 -8.41 -22.17
N GLY A 300 4.45 -9.21 -23.05
CA GLY A 300 4.14 -10.63 -22.75
C GLY A 300 5.36 -11.44 -22.32
N PRO A 301 6.52 -11.37 -23.03
CA PRO A 301 7.76 -12.04 -22.62
C PRO A 301 8.29 -11.57 -21.25
N GLU A 302 8.24 -10.28 -20.93
CA GLU A 302 8.62 -9.77 -19.61
C GLU A 302 7.69 -10.31 -18.50
N THR A 303 6.38 -10.37 -18.79
CA THR A 303 5.40 -10.99 -17.89
C THR A 303 5.70 -12.45 -17.62
N GLN A 304 6.11 -13.23 -18.64
CA GLN A 304 6.56 -14.61 -18.46
C GLN A 304 7.81 -14.70 -17.58
N GLY A 305 8.78 -13.79 -17.76
CA GLY A 305 9.97 -13.70 -16.90
C GLY A 305 9.62 -13.45 -15.43
N PHE A 306 8.70 -12.51 -15.20
CA PHE A 306 8.15 -12.21 -13.88
C PHE A 306 7.47 -13.46 -13.26
N VAL A 307 6.54 -14.08 -13.97
CA VAL A 307 5.77 -15.25 -13.50
C VAL A 307 6.70 -16.40 -13.09
N ARG A 308 7.67 -16.78 -13.94
CA ARG A 308 8.65 -17.82 -13.59
C ARG A 308 9.42 -17.51 -12.31
N THR A 309 9.70 -16.22 -12.07
CA THR A 309 10.41 -15.81 -10.85
C THR A 309 9.52 -15.93 -9.62
N VAL A 310 8.26 -15.55 -9.72
CA VAL A 310 7.27 -15.69 -8.65
C VAL A 310 7.16 -17.16 -8.22
N GLU A 311 6.98 -18.07 -9.19
CA GLU A 311 6.90 -19.51 -8.94
C GLU A 311 8.16 -20.07 -8.24
N ASN A 312 9.34 -19.65 -8.70
CA ASN A 312 10.63 -20.13 -8.18
C ASN A 312 11.03 -19.50 -6.83
N LYS A 313 10.44 -18.38 -6.43
CA LYS A 313 10.81 -17.67 -5.20
C LYS A 313 9.92 -17.99 -4.01
N HIS A 314 8.98 -18.93 -4.13
CA HIS A 314 8.10 -19.33 -3.03
C HIS A 314 7.48 -18.13 -2.31
N VAL A 315 6.93 -17.20 -3.07
CA VAL A 315 6.11 -16.08 -2.58
C VAL A 315 4.65 -16.53 -2.52
N ILE A 316 3.83 -15.87 -1.69
CA ILE A 316 2.46 -16.31 -1.47
C ILE A 316 1.49 -15.90 -2.59
N GLY A 317 1.86 -14.88 -3.37
CA GLY A 317 1.05 -14.37 -4.47
C GLY A 317 1.78 -13.33 -5.29
N ALA A 318 1.14 -12.92 -6.37
CA ALA A 318 1.63 -11.85 -7.23
C ALA A 318 0.48 -11.12 -7.92
N SER A 319 0.73 -9.88 -8.32
CA SER A 319 -0.24 -9.01 -8.97
C SER A 319 0.40 -8.09 -9.98
N TYR A 320 -0.44 -7.52 -10.86
CA TYR A 320 -0.06 -6.50 -11.83
C TYR A 320 -0.83 -5.20 -11.61
N TYR A 321 -0.15 -4.08 -11.73
CA TYR A 321 -0.68 -2.72 -11.62
C TYR A 321 -0.81 -2.11 -13.03
N THR A 322 -2.00 -1.67 -13.51
CA THR A 322 -3.34 -1.79 -13.00
C THR A 322 -4.17 -2.72 -13.88
N TYR A 323 -5.39 -3.12 -13.41
CA TYR A 323 -6.29 -4.01 -14.15
C TYR A 323 -6.58 -3.56 -15.58
N PRO A 324 -6.97 -2.30 -15.85
CA PRO A 324 -7.36 -1.89 -17.21
C PRO A 324 -6.26 -2.02 -18.26
N GLY A 325 -5.00 -2.07 -17.84
CA GLY A 325 -3.85 -2.13 -18.77
C GLY A 325 -3.39 -3.54 -19.12
N ILE A 326 -3.95 -4.59 -18.53
CA ILE A 326 -3.48 -5.96 -18.73
C ILE A 326 -3.95 -6.50 -20.07
N THR A 327 -2.99 -6.81 -20.95
CA THR A 327 -3.25 -7.34 -22.32
C THR A 327 -3.55 -8.84 -22.29
N LEU A 328 -4.09 -9.36 -23.41
CA LEU A 328 -4.38 -10.79 -23.55
C LEU A 328 -3.14 -11.68 -23.38
N ASP A 329 -1.98 -11.25 -23.88
CA ASP A 329 -0.74 -12.03 -23.76
C ASP A 329 -0.20 -12.02 -22.31
N GLN A 330 -0.35 -10.92 -21.60
CA GLN A 330 -0.07 -10.86 -20.17
C GLN A 330 -1.03 -11.77 -19.40
N TRP A 331 -2.34 -11.76 -19.69
CA TRP A 331 -3.31 -12.65 -19.07
C TRP A 331 -2.97 -14.13 -19.27
N LYS A 332 -2.50 -14.52 -20.48
CA LYS A 332 -2.05 -15.90 -20.75
C LYS A 332 -0.91 -16.32 -19.81
N ALA A 333 0.06 -15.41 -19.58
CA ALA A 333 1.18 -15.70 -18.68
C ALA A 333 0.74 -15.73 -17.19
N LEU A 334 -0.07 -14.75 -16.76
CA LEU A 334 -0.52 -14.62 -15.37
C LEU A 334 -1.41 -15.76 -14.89
N ARG A 335 -2.13 -16.45 -15.79
CA ARG A 335 -3.03 -17.56 -15.44
C ARG A 335 -2.36 -18.73 -14.75
N THR A 336 -1.05 -18.87 -14.82
CA THR A 336 -0.29 -19.94 -14.12
C THR A 336 -0.15 -19.66 -12.62
N LEU A 337 -0.40 -18.41 -12.17
CA LEU A 337 -0.30 -17.99 -10.77
C LEU A 337 -1.59 -18.18 -9.94
N ARG A 338 -2.45 -19.10 -10.34
CA ARG A 338 -3.76 -19.35 -9.67
C ARG A 338 -3.60 -20.05 -8.33
#